data_28517e293d76baba91abbc5fef630f08
#
_entry.id   28517e293d76baba91abbc5fef630f08
#
_cell.length_a   1.000
_cell.length_b   1.000
_cell.length_c   1.000
_cell.angle_alpha   90.00
_cell.angle_beta   90.00
_cell.angle_gamma   90.00
#
_symmetry.space_group_name_H-M   'P 1'
#
loop_
_entity.id
_entity.type
_entity.pdbx_description
1 polymer ?
#
loop_
_entity_poly.entity_id
_entity_poly.type
_entity_poly.pdbx_seq_one_letter_code
_entity_poly.pdbx_strand_id
1 'polypeptide(L)'
;MKTELGTIKIMDTASILSEIKKELCSLASSSSKNKTVGLTGGSTPKAFYKFISEEGTSPESWENLIWATSDERFVPIEDDESNFGNAERGMLNPIGIADTKKFPWNTTLSPEQSAQEFNTRWNQAFGEETCFDLCLLGMGDDCHTASLFPGSPIIGSDDKRNFASVEVPGKGMRLTITESGFSKCKKIVITVTGQNKQEALKQVFKEDISFINKPVQLLKNYSEKVLWLIDKEAAGDLFI
;
A
#
# COMPACT_ATOMS: atom_id res chain seq x y z
N MET A 1 -9.64 0.15 -18.53
CA MET A 1 -8.67 -0.10 -19.63
C MET A 1 -7.60 -1.07 -19.15
N LYS A 2 -7.17 -2.03 -19.95
CA LYS A 2 -6.06 -2.94 -19.63
C LYS A 2 -4.76 -2.41 -20.23
N THR A 3 -3.68 -2.47 -19.48
CA THR A 3 -2.32 -2.09 -19.90
C THR A 3 -1.32 -3.16 -19.45
N GLU A 4 -0.06 -3.04 -19.85
CA GLU A 4 1.01 -3.91 -19.36
C GLU A 4 1.34 -3.72 -17.86
N LEU A 5 0.88 -2.62 -17.26
CA LEU A 5 1.05 -2.32 -15.83
C LEU A 5 -0.20 -2.67 -15.00
N GLY A 6 -1.24 -3.21 -15.61
CA GLY A 6 -2.47 -3.61 -14.92
C GLY A 6 -3.74 -3.01 -15.52
N THR A 7 -4.83 -3.11 -14.77
CA THR A 7 -6.12 -2.54 -15.14
C THR A 7 -6.23 -1.11 -14.60
N ILE A 8 -6.61 -0.15 -15.45
CA ILE A 8 -6.80 1.26 -15.08
C ILE A 8 -8.29 1.59 -15.05
N LYS A 9 -8.72 2.25 -13.98
CA LYS A 9 -10.01 2.95 -13.88
C LYS A 9 -9.75 4.43 -13.62
N ILE A 10 -10.30 5.29 -14.48
CA ILE A 10 -10.25 6.75 -14.33
C ILE A 10 -11.61 7.20 -13.82
N MET A 11 -11.64 7.93 -12.71
CA MET A 11 -12.86 8.36 -12.05
C MET A 11 -12.62 9.66 -11.26
N ASP A 12 -13.62 10.21 -10.61
CA ASP A 12 -13.41 11.29 -9.64
C ASP A 12 -12.89 10.74 -8.29
N THR A 13 -12.30 11.62 -7.48
CA THR A 13 -11.69 11.22 -6.20
C THR A 13 -12.69 10.56 -5.25
N ALA A 14 -13.95 11.03 -5.19
CA ALA A 14 -14.98 10.44 -4.32
C ALA A 14 -15.30 9.00 -4.75
N SER A 15 -15.38 8.76 -6.07
CA SER A 15 -15.57 7.43 -6.64
C SER A 15 -14.37 6.50 -6.35
N ILE A 16 -13.14 7.03 -6.29
CA ILE A 16 -11.95 6.26 -5.87
C ILE A 16 -12.11 5.75 -4.43
N LEU A 17 -12.53 6.62 -3.49
CA LEU A 17 -12.74 6.23 -2.10
C LEU A 17 -13.81 5.13 -1.97
N SER A 18 -14.90 5.27 -2.72
CA SER A 18 -15.98 4.28 -2.78
C SER A 18 -15.50 2.95 -3.39
N GLU A 19 -14.64 2.98 -4.42
CA GLU A 19 -14.09 1.77 -5.03
C GLU A 19 -13.14 1.04 -4.07
N ILE A 20 -12.29 1.77 -3.31
CA ILE A 20 -11.44 1.16 -2.26
C ILE A 20 -12.33 0.47 -1.21
N LYS A 21 -13.38 1.14 -0.73
CA LYS A 21 -14.34 0.55 0.21
C LYS A 21 -14.97 -0.72 -0.34
N LYS A 22 -15.39 -0.71 -1.61
CA LYS A 22 -15.97 -1.87 -2.28
C LYS A 22 -14.99 -3.06 -2.34
N GLU A 23 -13.71 -2.81 -2.61
CA GLU A 23 -12.68 -3.83 -2.59
C GLU A 23 -12.50 -4.44 -1.19
N LEU A 24 -12.50 -3.62 -0.14
CA LEU A 24 -12.45 -4.08 1.24
C LEU A 24 -13.69 -4.89 1.64
N CYS A 25 -14.89 -4.42 1.29
CA CYS A 25 -16.13 -5.14 1.54
C CYS A 25 -16.18 -6.49 0.81
N SER A 26 -15.71 -6.53 -0.44
CA SER A 26 -15.60 -7.78 -1.20
C SER A 26 -14.63 -8.76 -0.54
N LEU A 27 -13.49 -8.26 -0.05
CA LEU A 27 -12.51 -9.08 0.67
C LEU A 27 -13.10 -9.61 1.98
N ALA A 28 -13.74 -8.76 2.77
CA ALA A 28 -14.35 -9.12 4.06
C ALA A 28 -15.48 -10.15 3.93
N SER A 29 -16.23 -10.09 2.83
CA SER A 29 -17.33 -11.02 2.55
C SER A 29 -16.85 -12.42 2.11
N SER A 30 -15.55 -12.61 1.92
CA SER A 30 -15.01 -13.93 1.56
C SER A 30 -15.12 -14.90 2.74
N SER A 31 -15.39 -16.18 2.44
CA SER A 31 -15.66 -17.22 3.46
C SER A 31 -14.45 -17.59 4.34
N SER A 32 -13.25 -17.16 4.00
CA SER A 32 -12.03 -17.43 4.78
C SER A 32 -11.76 -16.33 5.80
N LYS A 33 -11.42 -16.73 7.03
CA LYS A 33 -11.04 -15.81 8.12
C LYS A 33 -9.64 -15.21 7.91
N ASN A 34 -9.38 -14.10 8.60
CA ASN A 34 -8.06 -13.45 8.68
C ASN A 34 -7.49 -13.05 7.32
N LYS A 35 -8.25 -12.29 6.54
CA LYS A 35 -7.77 -11.66 5.32
C LYS A 35 -6.87 -10.48 5.63
N THR A 36 -5.74 -10.40 5.00
CA THR A 36 -4.72 -9.40 5.28
C THR A 36 -4.82 -8.18 4.36
N VAL A 37 -4.81 -7.00 4.95
CA VAL A 37 -4.85 -5.71 4.24
C VAL A 37 -3.58 -4.93 4.55
N GLY A 38 -2.83 -4.57 3.51
CA GLY A 38 -1.73 -3.62 3.58
C GLY A 38 -2.25 -2.21 3.28
N LEU A 39 -2.34 -1.37 4.28
CA LEU A 39 -2.63 0.06 4.15
C LEU A 39 -1.37 0.81 3.72
N THR A 40 -1.49 2.07 3.34
CA THR A 40 -0.37 2.94 2.96
C THR A 40 -0.55 4.35 3.50
N GLY A 41 0.51 5.16 3.45
CA GLY A 41 0.48 6.56 3.85
C GLY A 41 0.17 7.52 2.70
N GLY A 42 0.07 8.80 3.03
CA GLY A 42 -0.16 9.88 2.07
C GLY A 42 -1.53 10.54 2.18
N SER A 43 -1.77 11.54 1.33
CA SER A 43 -3.01 12.36 1.38
C SER A 43 -4.26 11.58 1.00
N THR A 44 -4.19 10.77 -0.06
CA THR A 44 -5.34 9.97 -0.52
C THR A 44 -5.75 8.92 0.52
N PRO A 45 -4.84 8.12 1.12
CA PRO A 45 -5.17 7.25 2.24
C PRO A 45 -5.77 7.99 3.44
N LYS A 46 -5.23 9.14 3.84
CA LYS A 46 -5.82 9.94 4.93
C LYS A 46 -7.26 10.38 4.61
N ALA A 47 -7.54 10.79 3.37
CA ALA A 47 -8.89 11.09 2.92
C ALA A 47 -9.80 9.85 2.96
N PHE A 48 -9.29 8.68 2.59
CA PHE A 48 -10.01 7.41 2.68
C PHE A 48 -10.32 7.03 4.14
N TYR A 49 -9.37 7.18 5.05
CA TYR A 49 -9.58 6.89 6.47
C TYR A 49 -10.70 7.76 7.05
N LYS A 50 -10.66 9.05 6.76
CA LYS A 50 -11.72 9.97 7.14
C LYS A 50 -13.07 9.59 6.56
N PHE A 51 -13.13 9.29 5.26
CA PHE A 51 -14.35 8.85 4.57
C PHE A 51 -15.00 7.64 5.26
N ILE A 52 -14.21 6.62 5.61
CA ILE A 52 -14.72 5.42 6.28
C ILE A 52 -15.22 5.71 7.69
N SER A 53 -14.50 6.53 8.45
CA SER A 53 -14.91 6.89 9.81
C SER A 53 -16.20 7.73 9.84
N GLU A 54 -16.39 8.63 8.86
CA GLU A 54 -17.58 9.48 8.74
C GLU A 54 -18.83 8.72 8.25
N GLU A 55 -18.65 7.68 7.43
CA GLU A 55 -19.77 6.84 6.97
C GLU A 55 -20.32 5.89 8.05
N GLY A 56 -19.66 5.78 9.20
CA GLY A 56 -20.11 4.92 10.29
C GLY A 56 -20.09 3.43 9.93
N THR A 57 -19.07 2.98 9.21
CA THR A 57 -18.88 1.56 8.90
C THR A 57 -18.82 0.74 10.18
N SER A 58 -19.67 -0.30 10.28
CA SER A 58 -19.70 -1.17 11.46
C SER A 58 -18.45 -2.07 11.51
N PRO A 59 -17.82 -2.26 12.71
CA PRO A 59 -16.64 -3.12 12.86
C PRO A 59 -16.93 -4.57 12.47
N GLU A 60 -18.15 -5.07 12.68
CA GLU A 60 -18.55 -6.42 12.30
C GLU A 60 -18.44 -6.67 10.80
N SER A 61 -18.61 -5.62 9.97
CA SER A 61 -18.44 -5.71 8.53
C SER A 61 -17.02 -6.10 8.13
N TRP A 62 -16.03 -5.85 8.99
CA TRP A 62 -14.60 -6.06 8.71
C TRP A 62 -13.89 -6.91 9.77
N GLU A 63 -14.64 -7.68 10.55
CA GLU A 63 -14.09 -8.57 11.61
C GLU A 63 -13.13 -9.64 11.05
N ASN A 64 -13.26 -9.99 9.77
CA ASN A 64 -12.40 -10.95 9.08
C ASN A 64 -11.08 -10.34 8.58
N LEU A 65 -10.90 -9.02 8.68
CA LEU A 65 -9.72 -8.33 8.16
C LEU A 65 -8.64 -8.18 9.25
N ILE A 66 -7.40 -8.38 8.84
CA ILE A 66 -6.21 -8.06 9.62
C ILE A 66 -5.52 -6.87 8.94
N TRP A 67 -5.24 -5.84 9.71
CA TRP A 67 -4.79 -4.55 9.23
C TRP A 67 -3.30 -4.34 9.51
N ALA A 68 -2.51 -4.15 8.47
CA ALA A 68 -1.10 -3.78 8.52
C ALA A 68 -0.84 -2.62 7.56
N THR A 69 0.40 -2.16 7.44
CA THR A 69 0.82 -1.20 6.42
C THR A 69 1.83 -1.83 5.47
N SER A 70 1.76 -1.47 4.18
CA SER A 70 2.68 -1.91 3.13
C SER A 70 4.08 -1.31 3.31
N ASP A 71 4.13 -0.14 3.93
CA ASP A 71 5.36 0.55 4.31
C ASP A 71 5.14 1.40 5.55
N GLU A 72 6.23 1.73 6.23
CA GLU A 72 6.16 2.55 7.44
C GLU A 72 7.37 3.49 7.53
N ARG A 73 7.14 4.67 8.12
CA ARG A 73 8.21 5.55 8.58
C ARG A 73 8.77 4.99 9.87
N PHE A 74 10.09 4.96 9.99
CA PHE A 74 10.71 4.44 11.20
C PHE A 74 10.66 5.48 12.33
N VAL A 75 9.46 5.66 12.86
CA VAL A 75 9.10 6.58 13.96
C VAL A 75 8.17 5.86 14.96
N PRO A 76 7.98 6.37 16.18
CA PRO A 76 6.96 5.82 17.09
C PRO A 76 5.57 5.84 16.46
N ILE A 77 4.71 4.90 16.86
CA ILE A 77 3.35 4.77 16.29
C ILE A 77 2.47 6.01 16.57
N GLU A 78 2.76 6.72 17.65
CA GLU A 78 2.07 7.95 18.07
C GLU A 78 2.46 9.16 17.21
N ASP A 79 3.57 9.10 16.50
CA ASP A 79 4.06 10.17 15.63
C ASP A 79 3.09 10.42 14.48
N ASP A 80 2.92 11.68 14.10
CA ASP A 80 2.05 12.09 12.99
C ASP A 80 2.54 11.61 11.62
N GLU A 81 3.81 11.22 11.53
CA GLU A 81 4.40 10.62 10.34
C GLU A 81 4.15 9.11 10.23
N SER A 82 3.79 8.41 11.34
CA SER A 82 3.51 6.98 11.29
C SER A 82 2.33 6.68 10.37
N ASN A 83 2.54 5.78 9.41
CA ASN A 83 1.47 5.35 8.50
C ASN A 83 0.41 4.55 9.26
N PHE A 84 0.84 3.61 10.12
CA PHE A 84 -0.09 2.80 10.91
C PHE A 84 -0.81 3.66 11.97
N GLY A 85 -0.09 4.55 12.66
CA GLY A 85 -0.69 5.48 13.61
C GLY A 85 -1.77 6.38 12.97
N ASN A 86 -1.53 6.87 11.75
CA ASN A 86 -2.52 7.62 10.99
C ASN A 86 -3.75 6.79 10.62
N ALA A 87 -3.57 5.53 10.20
CA ALA A 87 -4.67 4.61 9.91
C ALA A 87 -5.47 4.28 11.19
N GLU A 88 -4.77 4.09 12.30
CA GLU A 88 -5.37 3.79 13.60
C GLU A 88 -6.21 4.95 14.11
N ARG A 89 -5.65 6.15 14.16
CA ARG A 89 -6.36 7.37 14.60
C ARG A 89 -7.48 7.78 13.65
N GLY A 90 -7.25 7.65 12.34
CA GLY A 90 -8.19 8.14 11.32
C GLY A 90 -9.30 7.18 10.94
N MET A 91 -9.13 5.88 11.17
CA MET A 91 -10.09 4.88 10.73
C MET A 91 -10.30 3.76 11.75
N LEU A 92 -9.24 2.99 12.09
CA LEU A 92 -9.42 1.73 12.79
C LEU A 92 -10.04 1.89 14.19
N ASN A 93 -9.57 2.87 14.98
CA ASN A 93 -10.13 3.17 16.29
C ASN A 93 -11.53 3.79 16.19
N PRO A 94 -11.78 4.82 15.34
CA PRO A 94 -13.12 5.40 15.16
C PRO A 94 -14.20 4.37 14.82
N ILE A 95 -13.90 3.36 14.01
CA ILE A 95 -14.88 2.33 13.66
C ILE A 95 -14.83 1.09 14.58
N GLY A 96 -14.01 1.11 15.65
CA GLY A 96 -14.01 0.07 16.67
C GLY A 96 -13.29 -1.23 16.30
N ILE A 97 -12.28 -1.19 15.41
CA ILE A 97 -11.48 -2.38 15.08
C ILE A 97 -10.67 -2.83 16.30
N ALA A 98 -10.85 -4.08 16.70
CA ALA A 98 -10.17 -4.67 17.85
C ALA A 98 -8.64 -4.73 17.65
N ASP A 99 -7.86 -4.56 18.73
CA ASP A 99 -6.40 -4.59 18.68
C ASP A 99 -5.85 -5.93 18.16
N THR A 100 -6.56 -7.02 18.40
CA THR A 100 -6.23 -8.37 17.87
C THR A 100 -6.29 -8.48 16.35
N LYS A 101 -6.85 -7.47 15.68
CA LYS A 101 -6.94 -7.33 14.22
C LYS A 101 -5.91 -6.36 13.65
N LYS A 102 -5.09 -5.75 14.49
CA LYS A 102 -4.05 -4.81 14.12
C LYS A 102 -2.69 -5.49 14.11
N PHE A 103 -1.91 -5.22 13.07
CA PHE A 103 -0.61 -5.83 12.86
C PHE A 103 0.43 -4.74 12.54
N PRO A 104 0.76 -3.87 13.54
CA PRO A 104 1.72 -2.78 13.35
C PRO A 104 3.16 -3.29 13.28
N TRP A 105 4.05 -2.48 12.70
CA TRP A 105 5.48 -2.63 12.80
C TRP A 105 5.96 -2.30 14.20
N ASN A 106 6.98 -3.02 14.68
CA ASN A 106 7.62 -2.72 15.95
C ASN A 106 8.82 -1.78 15.76
N THR A 107 8.58 -0.48 15.84
CA THR A 107 9.62 0.55 15.66
C THR A 107 10.44 0.84 16.92
N THR A 108 10.30 0.05 17.99
CA THR A 108 11.14 0.16 19.19
C THR A 108 12.47 -0.62 19.07
N LEU A 109 12.58 -1.49 18.07
CA LEU A 109 13.79 -2.24 17.72
C LEU A 109 14.66 -1.42 16.76
N SER A 110 15.83 -1.93 16.37
CA SER A 110 16.55 -1.34 15.23
C SER A 110 15.79 -1.58 13.92
N PRO A 111 16.01 -0.79 12.85
CA PRO A 111 15.26 -0.94 11.58
C PRO A 111 15.32 -2.37 11.01
N GLU A 112 16.52 -2.98 10.98
CA GLU A 112 16.68 -4.34 10.49
C GLU A 112 16.02 -5.38 11.40
N GLN A 113 16.11 -5.21 12.71
CA GLN A 113 15.42 -6.07 13.67
C GLN A 113 13.90 -5.94 13.56
N SER A 114 13.39 -4.72 13.32
CA SER A 114 11.95 -4.49 13.04
C SER A 114 11.48 -5.25 11.81
N ALA A 115 12.24 -5.19 10.71
CA ALA A 115 11.91 -5.90 9.49
C ALA A 115 11.96 -7.42 9.70
N GLN A 116 12.98 -7.93 10.41
CA GLN A 116 13.11 -9.35 10.71
C GLN A 116 11.98 -9.86 11.63
N GLU A 117 11.66 -9.11 12.69
CA GLU A 117 10.56 -9.42 13.62
C GLU A 117 9.23 -9.47 12.88
N PHE A 118 8.96 -8.46 12.03
CA PHE A 118 7.72 -8.40 11.27
C PHE A 118 7.58 -9.59 10.31
N ASN A 119 8.64 -9.96 9.56
CA ASN A 119 8.64 -11.15 8.71
C ASN A 119 8.39 -12.43 9.52
N THR A 120 9.07 -12.57 10.67
CA THR A 120 8.91 -13.76 11.54
C THR A 120 7.47 -13.89 12.02
N ARG A 121 6.91 -12.82 12.56
CA ARG A 121 5.54 -12.78 13.07
C ARG A 121 4.52 -12.96 11.94
N TRP A 122 4.79 -12.37 10.75
CA TRP A 122 3.97 -12.56 9.56
C TRP A 122 3.93 -14.01 9.10
N ASN A 123 5.11 -14.63 8.97
CA ASN A 123 5.23 -16.01 8.52
C ASN A 123 4.56 -17.00 9.49
N GLN A 124 4.66 -16.75 10.80
CA GLN A 124 3.98 -17.56 11.82
C GLN A 124 2.45 -17.44 11.72
N ALA A 125 1.94 -16.24 11.45
CA ALA A 125 0.50 -15.98 11.43
C ALA A 125 -0.17 -16.38 10.09
N PHE A 126 0.52 -16.20 8.96
CA PHE A 126 -0.08 -16.27 7.62
C PHE A 126 0.65 -17.20 6.65
N GLY A 127 1.87 -17.65 6.98
CA GLY A 127 2.70 -18.49 6.12
C GLY A 127 3.68 -17.70 5.24
N GLU A 128 4.80 -18.33 4.91
CA GLU A 128 5.92 -17.70 4.17
C GLU A 128 5.56 -17.34 2.72
N GLU A 129 4.67 -18.11 2.11
CA GLU A 129 4.24 -17.94 0.71
C GLU A 129 3.07 -16.96 0.56
N THR A 130 2.76 -16.21 1.62
CA THR A 130 1.67 -15.23 1.60
C THR A 130 2.17 -13.82 1.93
N CYS A 131 1.55 -12.83 1.31
CA CYS A 131 1.65 -11.44 1.70
C CYS A 131 0.22 -10.89 1.84
N PHE A 132 -0.08 -9.68 1.37
CA PHE A 132 -1.41 -9.11 1.51
C PHE A 132 -2.44 -9.77 0.56
N ASP A 133 -3.63 -10.09 1.09
CA ASP A 133 -4.80 -10.40 0.26
C ASP A 133 -5.21 -9.15 -0.55
N LEU A 134 -5.12 -7.96 0.05
CA LEU A 134 -5.27 -6.67 -0.61
C LEU A 134 -4.16 -5.72 -0.15
N CYS A 135 -3.31 -5.28 -1.06
CA CYS A 135 -2.28 -4.28 -0.82
C CYS A 135 -2.72 -2.94 -1.43
N LEU A 136 -2.89 -1.93 -0.59
CA LEU A 136 -3.14 -0.56 -1.04
C LEU A 136 -1.81 0.18 -1.15
N LEU A 137 -1.62 0.89 -2.26
CA LEU A 137 -0.41 1.65 -2.56
C LEU A 137 -0.76 3.05 -3.06
N GLY A 138 0.20 3.95 -2.94
CA GLY A 138 0.23 5.22 -3.66
C GLY A 138 1.40 5.26 -4.63
N MET A 139 1.51 6.38 -5.36
CA MET A 139 2.64 6.70 -6.22
C MET A 139 3.17 8.10 -5.91
N GLY A 140 4.49 8.20 -5.70
CA GLY A 140 5.17 9.49 -5.56
C GLY A 140 5.33 10.24 -6.88
N ASP A 141 5.67 11.52 -6.81
CA ASP A 141 5.95 12.36 -7.99
C ASP A 141 7.26 11.93 -8.69
N ASP A 142 8.11 11.19 -7.97
CA ASP A 142 9.33 10.55 -8.41
C ASP A 142 9.15 9.08 -8.82
N CYS A 143 7.91 8.64 -9.01
CA CYS A 143 7.52 7.27 -9.36
C CYS A 143 7.83 6.21 -8.30
N HIS A 144 8.12 6.59 -7.03
CA HIS A 144 8.22 5.62 -5.95
C HIS A 144 6.85 5.00 -5.63
N THR A 145 6.86 3.81 -5.07
CA THR A 145 5.69 3.17 -4.44
C THR A 145 6.09 2.48 -3.15
N ALA A 146 5.20 2.41 -2.16
CA ALA A 146 5.57 2.07 -0.78
C ALA A 146 6.78 2.92 -0.35
N SER A 147 7.84 2.31 0.20
CA SER A 147 9.11 3.01 0.42
C SER A 147 10.24 2.54 -0.51
N LEU A 148 9.89 2.08 -1.72
CA LEU A 148 10.81 1.80 -2.81
C LEU A 148 11.02 3.08 -3.64
N PHE A 149 12.04 3.84 -3.32
CA PHE A 149 12.40 5.09 -4.01
C PHE A 149 13.35 4.82 -5.19
N PRO A 150 13.45 5.74 -6.17
CA PRO A 150 14.46 5.66 -7.23
C PRO A 150 15.86 5.44 -6.66
N GLY A 151 16.60 4.48 -7.23
CA GLY A 151 17.93 4.08 -6.76
C GLY A 151 17.96 3.24 -5.49
N SER A 152 16.83 2.80 -4.96
CA SER A 152 16.79 1.98 -3.75
C SER A 152 17.58 0.68 -3.91
N PRO A 153 18.49 0.35 -2.96
CA PRO A 153 19.38 -0.80 -3.07
C PRO A 153 18.67 -2.16 -2.95
N ILE A 154 17.42 -2.16 -2.51
CA ILE A 154 16.63 -3.41 -2.39
C ILE A 154 15.85 -3.75 -3.67
N ILE A 155 15.84 -2.86 -4.67
CA ILE A 155 15.24 -3.14 -5.99
C ILE A 155 16.16 -4.05 -6.77
N GLY A 156 15.62 -5.18 -7.25
CA GLY A 156 16.39 -6.20 -7.96
C GLY A 156 17.36 -6.99 -7.09
N SER A 157 17.25 -6.88 -5.76
CA SER A 157 18.02 -7.71 -4.83
C SER A 157 17.49 -9.15 -4.78
N ASP A 158 18.36 -10.09 -4.37
CA ASP A 158 17.97 -11.49 -4.17
C ASP A 158 17.24 -11.74 -2.84
N ASP A 159 16.81 -10.68 -2.14
CA ASP A 159 16.09 -10.80 -0.88
C ASP A 159 14.72 -11.45 -1.09
N LYS A 160 14.49 -12.58 -0.44
CA LYS A 160 13.23 -13.34 -0.52
C LYS A 160 12.24 -13.01 0.57
N ARG A 161 12.62 -12.14 1.52
CA ARG A 161 11.70 -11.67 2.57
C ARG A 161 10.59 -10.83 1.96
N ASN A 162 9.43 -10.87 2.57
CA ASN A 162 8.29 -10.04 2.14
C ASN A 162 8.48 -8.57 2.48
N PHE A 163 9.27 -8.31 3.54
CA PHE A 163 9.44 -6.98 4.11
C PHE A 163 10.90 -6.71 4.46
N ALA A 164 11.36 -5.48 4.25
CA ALA A 164 12.73 -5.06 4.53
C ALA A 164 12.78 -3.67 5.16
N SER A 165 13.91 -3.34 5.79
CA SER A 165 14.29 -1.97 6.12
C SER A 165 15.13 -1.38 5.00
N VAL A 166 15.00 -0.09 4.75
CA VAL A 166 15.79 0.64 3.77
C VAL A 166 16.02 2.06 4.22
N GLU A 167 17.23 2.55 4.04
CA GLU A 167 17.52 3.98 4.20
C GLU A 167 17.18 4.73 2.93
N VAL A 168 16.38 5.78 3.09
CA VAL A 168 15.99 6.67 1.98
C VAL A 168 16.74 8.00 2.18
N PRO A 169 17.65 8.37 1.26
CA PRO A 169 18.43 9.59 1.39
C PRO A 169 17.55 10.82 1.61
N GLY A 170 17.84 11.60 2.66
CA GLY A 170 17.07 12.79 3.02
C GLY A 170 15.69 12.54 3.64
N LYS A 171 15.26 11.28 3.77
CA LYS A 171 13.95 10.90 4.32
C LYS A 171 14.05 9.92 5.50
N GLY A 172 15.27 9.44 5.83
CA GLY A 172 15.54 8.52 6.93
C GLY A 172 15.15 7.07 6.67
N MET A 173 15.17 6.27 7.74
CA MET A 173 14.86 4.85 7.67
C MET A 173 13.37 4.59 7.36
N ARG A 174 13.15 3.55 6.58
CA ARG A 174 11.82 3.06 6.19
C ARG A 174 11.75 1.55 6.39
N LEU A 175 10.54 1.08 6.65
CA LEU A 175 10.17 -0.33 6.60
C LEU A 175 9.22 -0.49 5.41
N THR A 176 9.40 -1.50 4.59
CA THR A 176 8.66 -1.58 3.32
C THR A 176 8.43 -3.00 2.84
N ILE A 177 7.34 -3.20 2.12
CA ILE A 177 7.16 -4.38 1.28
C ILE A 177 8.25 -4.42 0.22
N THR A 178 8.73 -5.62 -0.11
CA THR A 178 9.74 -5.88 -1.13
C THR A 178 9.10 -6.34 -2.45
N GLU A 179 9.92 -6.56 -3.49
CA GLU A 179 9.48 -7.20 -4.72
C GLU A 179 8.98 -8.64 -4.46
N SER A 180 9.65 -9.40 -3.58
CA SER A 180 9.19 -10.71 -3.12
C SER A 180 7.81 -10.63 -2.46
N GLY A 181 7.58 -9.61 -1.61
CA GLY A 181 6.27 -9.35 -1.01
C GLY A 181 5.19 -9.06 -2.05
N PHE A 182 5.47 -8.22 -3.05
CA PHE A 182 4.52 -7.97 -4.15
C PHE A 182 4.15 -9.23 -4.92
N SER A 183 5.12 -10.12 -5.17
CA SER A 183 4.87 -11.39 -5.88
C SER A 183 3.83 -12.25 -5.18
N LYS A 184 3.77 -12.18 -3.85
CA LYS A 184 2.88 -12.97 -2.97
C LYS A 184 1.57 -12.27 -2.61
N CYS A 185 1.38 -10.99 -2.97
CA CYS A 185 0.09 -10.31 -2.82
C CYS A 185 -0.95 -10.92 -3.77
N LYS A 186 -2.22 -11.01 -3.36
CA LYS A 186 -3.31 -11.50 -4.21
C LYS A 186 -3.90 -10.41 -5.08
N LYS A 187 -4.02 -9.20 -4.54
CA LYS A 187 -4.50 -8.01 -5.24
C LYS A 187 -3.72 -6.79 -4.78
N ILE A 188 -3.38 -5.94 -5.73
CA ILE A 188 -2.72 -4.66 -5.49
C ILE A 188 -3.61 -3.56 -6.07
N VAL A 189 -3.97 -2.59 -5.24
CA VAL A 189 -4.70 -1.39 -5.66
C VAL A 189 -3.81 -0.19 -5.44
N ILE A 190 -3.47 0.50 -6.53
CA ILE A 190 -2.67 1.72 -6.47
C ILE A 190 -3.55 2.93 -6.77
N THR A 191 -3.50 3.93 -5.90
CA THR A 191 -4.28 5.15 -6.03
C THR A 191 -3.38 6.32 -6.41
N VAL A 192 -3.79 7.07 -7.42
CA VAL A 192 -3.06 8.25 -7.90
C VAL A 192 -4.03 9.40 -8.10
N THR A 193 -3.89 10.45 -7.30
CA THR A 193 -4.80 11.60 -7.32
C THR A 193 -4.04 12.93 -7.38
N GLY A 194 -4.62 13.89 -8.09
CA GLY A 194 -4.13 15.25 -8.19
C GLY A 194 -3.25 15.52 -9.39
N GLN A 195 -3.35 16.74 -9.90
CA GLN A 195 -2.66 17.21 -11.13
C GLN A 195 -1.14 17.08 -11.07
N ASN A 196 -0.54 17.18 -9.88
CA ASN A 196 0.91 17.04 -9.68
C ASN A 196 1.44 15.64 -10.02
N LYS A 197 0.56 14.64 -10.22
CA LYS A 197 0.92 13.27 -10.60
C LYS A 197 1.00 13.04 -12.12
N GLN A 198 0.56 13.98 -12.95
CA GLN A 198 0.49 13.81 -14.40
C GLN A 198 1.84 13.46 -15.03
N GLU A 199 2.90 14.17 -14.64
CA GLU A 199 4.24 13.91 -15.21
C GLU A 199 4.78 12.54 -14.78
N ALA A 200 4.60 12.17 -13.50
CA ALA A 200 4.99 10.84 -13.03
C ALA A 200 4.22 9.73 -13.73
N LEU A 201 2.90 9.89 -13.93
CA LEU A 201 2.09 8.93 -14.69
C LEU A 201 2.55 8.81 -16.14
N LYS A 202 2.91 9.93 -16.79
CA LYS A 202 3.46 9.93 -18.14
C LYS A 202 4.77 9.13 -18.19
N GLN A 203 5.69 9.37 -17.27
CA GLN A 203 6.95 8.61 -17.18
C GLN A 203 6.69 7.12 -16.97
N VAL A 204 5.70 6.76 -16.14
CA VAL A 204 5.39 5.37 -15.85
C VAL A 204 4.76 4.63 -17.03
N PHE A 205 3.85 5.27 -17.78
CA PHE A 205 3.03 4.60 -18.80
C PHE A 205 3.48 4.83 -20.25
N LYS A 206 4.31 5.85 -20.53
CA LYS A 206 4.71 6.22 -21.90
C LYS A 206 6.20 6.12 -22.16
N GLU A 207 7.02 6.03 -21.12
CA GLU A 207 8.46 5.91 -21.27
C GLU A 207 8.94 4.47 -21.04
N ASP A 208 10.20 4.21 -21.39
CA ASP A 208 10.84 2.92 -21.23
C ASP A 208 10.82 2.44 -19.78
N ILE A 209 10.74 1.12 -19.62
CA ILE A 209 10.75 0.48 -18.29
C ILE A 209 12.12 0.66 -17.63
N SER A 210 12.08 1.17 -16.41
CA SER A 210 13.27 1.31 -15.55
C SER A 210 12.87 1.14 -14.09
N PHE A 211 12.93 -0.08 -13.59
CA PHE A 211 12.54 -0.39 -12.20
C PHE A 211 13.35 0.41 -11.18
N ILE A 212 14.64 0.64 -11.46
CA ILE A 212 15.53 1.41 -10.58
C ILE A 212 15.11 2.88 -10.52
N ASN A 213 14.75 3.50 -11.65
CA ASN A 213 14.40 4.93 -11.72
C ASN A 213 12.90 5.18 -11.52
N LYS A 214 12.06 4.19 -11.81
CA LYS A 214 10.60 4.24 -11.69
C LYS A 214 10.10 3.00 -10.97
N PRO A 215 10.30 2.91 -9.63
CA PRO A 215 10.03 1.69 -8.86
C PRO A 215 8.61 1.15 -8.96
N VAL A 216 7.63 2.02 -9.15
CA VAL A 216 6.23 1.59 -9.34
C VAL A 216 6.06 0.69 -10.58
N GLN A 217 6.96 0.76 -11.57
CA GLN A 217 6.94 -0.13 -12.74
C GLN A 217 7.27 -1.59 -12.40
N LEU A 218 7.80 -1.90 -11.20
CA LEU A 218 7.91 -3.28 -10.70
C LEU A 218 6.56 -4.02 -10.75
N LEU A 219 5.46 -3.29 -10.59
CA LEU A 219 4.11 -3.84 -10.65
C LEU A 219 3.74 -4.44 -12.02
N LYS A 220 4.51 -4.13 -13.09
CA LYS A 220 4.38 -4.78 -14.41
C LYS A 220 4.51 -6.30 -14.31
N ASN A 221 5.42 -6.80 -13.46
CA ASN A 221 5.64 -8.22 -13.26
C ASN A 221 4.42 -8.95 -12.67
N TYR A 222 3.43 -8.18 -12.20
CA TYR A 222 2.23 -8.66 -11.50
C TYR A 222 0.95 -8.03 -12.04
N SER A 223 0.95 -7.57 -13.29
CA SER A 223 -0.09 -6.72 -13.89
C SER A 223 -1.50 -7.33 -13.84
N GLU A 224 -1.62 -8.67 -13.82
CA GLU A 224 -2.90 -9.37 -13.75
C GLU A 224 -3.67 -9.13 -12.44
N LYS A 225 -2.95 -8.77 -11.36
CA LYS A 225 -3.53 -8.49 -10.04
C LYS A 225 -3.45 -7.03 -9.62
N VAL A 226 -3.01 -6.13 -10.54
CA VAL A 226 -2.88 -4.69 -10.28
C VAL A 226 -4.07 -3.92 -10.83
N LEU A 227 -4.68 -3.13 -9.96
CA LEU A 227 -5.74 -2.17 -10.28
C LEU A 227 -5.25 -0.75 -9.97
N TRP A 228 -5.17 0.09 -11.00
CA TRP A 228 -4.92 1.51 -10.89
C TRP A 228 -6.22 2.28 -10.76
N LEU A 229 -6.38 3.05 -9.70
CA LEU A 229 -7.46 4.01 -9.50
C LEU A 229 -6.85 5.40 -9.65
N ILE A 230 -7.13 6.05 -10.76
CA ILE A 230 -6.52 7.33 -11.13
C ILE A 230 -7.63 8.38 -11.21
N ASP A 231 -7.45 9.54 -10.57
CA ASP A 231 -8.43 10.58 -10.74
C ASP A 231 -8.23 11.33 -12.07
N LYS A 232 -9.27 12.07 -12.48
CA LYS A 232 -9.26 12.80 -13.74
C LYS A 232 -8.17 13.86 -13.80
N GLU A 233 -7.85 14.47 -12.64
CA GLU A 233 -6.82 15.49 -12.54
C GLU A 233 -5.42 14.88 -12.74
N ALA A 234 -5.15 13.72 -12.16
CA ALA A 234 -3.88 13.02 -12.36
C ALA A 234 -3.77 12.43 -13.78
N ALA A 235 -4.88 11.91 -14.32
CA ALA A 235 -4.90 11.32 -15.65
C ALA A 235 -4.63 12.35 -16.75
N GLY A 236 -5.19 13.58 -16.64
CA GLY A 236 -5.14 14.56 -17.73
C GLY A 236 -5.55 13.93 -19.05
N ASP A 237 -4.77 14.16 -20.10
CA ASP A 237 -4.98 13.62 -21.46
C ASP A 237 -4.19 12.32 -21.71
N LEU A 238 -3.56 11.75 -20.69
CA LEU A 238 -2.62 10.63 -20.84
C LEU A 238 -3.23 9.36 -21.44
N PHE A 239 -4.52 9.13 -21.18
CA PHE A 239 -5.24 7.90 -21.52
C PHE A 239 -6.39 8.10 -22.52
N ILE A 240 -6.40 9.27 -23.21
CA ILE A 240 -7.36 9.62 -24.27
C ILE A 240 -6.86 9.08 -25.62
#